data_35efba41dce909e47686298a0615ec79
#
_entry.id   35efba41dce909e47686298a0615ec79
#
_cell.length_a   1.000
_cell.length_b   1.000
_cell.length_c   1.000
_cell.angle_alpha   90.00
_cell.angle_beta   90.00
_cell.angle_gamma   90.00
#
_symmetry.space_group_name_H-M   'P 1'
#
loop_
_entity.id
_entity.type
_entity.pdbx_description
1 polymer ?
#
loop_
_entity_poly.entity_id
_entity_poly.type
_entity_poly.pdbx_seq_one_letter_code
_entity_poly.pdbx_strand_id
1 'polypeptide(L)'
;MRKPMGSGFRNLLAFAHEVVGRALCGRYRIGRMYDFFASHQLLLAPMAGVSDMAFRTLCREQGADLTYTEMVSAKGLSYANEKTRHLLDLAQGEDVVAVQLFGHEPDVMASQAAWIEQAMGDSLAYIDINMGCPARKIITKGDGSALMRDPDLAARIVSAVRAAVEHPVTVKFRRGWAQGQETAPEFARRMEAAGACAVAVHGRFAEQLYRGSSDWGAVARVKQAVSIPVIGNGDVKCGADAAAIKQQTGCDAVMIARAAEGNPWIFAQAKAALAGEQPSEAPTVEQRIAMARRHARLLAQREGRNIVRMRKHAMWYMAGLPGAAAARGKINACVGVEDFDAVFDELLEIAGSHA
;
A
#
# COMPACT_ATOMS: atom_id res chain seq x y z
N MET A 1 58.29 -17.33 7.48
CA MET A 1 57.53 -17.61 6.24
C MET A 1 56.13 -18.10 6.62
N ARG A 2 55.10 -17.24 6.51
CA ARG A 2 53.69 -17.63 6.72
C ARG A 2 53.03 -17.79 5.33
N LYS A 3 52.50 -18.98 5.03
CA LYS A 3 51.77 -19.25 3.81
C LYS A 3 50.44 -18.46 3.80
N PRO A 4 49.98 -17.93 2.67
CA PRO A 4 48.69 -17.31 2.56
C PRO A 4 47.58 -18.39 2.55
N MET A 5 46.55 -18.22 3.38
CA MET A 5 45.37 -19.07 3.37
C MET A 5 44.59 -18.88 2.08
N GLY A 6 44.20 -20.00 1.48
CA GLY A 6 43.71 -20.12 0.13
C GLY A 6 42.32 -19.51 -0.10
N SER A 7 42.09 -19.15 -1.35
CA SER A 7 40.90 -18.58 -1.97
C SER A 7 39.61 -19.43 -1.83
N GLY A 8 39.68 -20.66 -1.33
CA GLY A 8 38.56 -21.57 -1.14
C GLY A 8 37.57 -21.16 -0.04
N PHE A 9 38.02 -20.43 0.99
CA PHE A 9 37.17 -20.06 2.11
C PHE A 9 36.21 -18.90 1.79
N ARG A 10 36.57 -18.01 0.87
CA ARG A 10 35.68 -16.91 0.42
C ARG A 10 34.54 -17.40 -0.46
N ASN A 11 34.78 -18.42 -1.28
CA ASN A 11 33.73 -19.00 -2.14
C ASN A 11 32.75 -19.87 -1.35
N LEU A 12 33.19 -20.53 -0.26
CA LEU A 12 32.30 -21.29 0.62
C LEU A 12 31.35 -20.41 1.42
N LEU A 13 31.80 -19.24 1.88
CA LEU A 13 30.95 -18.26 2.58
C LEU A 13 29.94 -17.60 1.61
N ALA A 14 30.34 -17.28 0.38
CA ALA A 14 29.42 -16.76 -0.64
C ALA A 14 28.38 -17.81 -1.04
N PHE A 15 28.78 -19.07 -1.23
CA PHE A 15 27.87 -20.18 -1.54
C PHE A 15 26.95 -20.54 -0.36
N ALA A 16 27.45 -20.46 0.88
CA ALA A 16 26.64 -20.65 2.09
C ALA A 16 25.63 -19.53 2.26
N HIS A 17 25.96 -18.27 1.96
CA HIS A 17 25.01 -17.15 1.96
C HIS A 17 23.94 -17.30 0.85
N GLU A 18 24.30 -17.79 -0.32
CA GLU A 18 23.38 -17.99 -1.43
C GLU A 18 22.43 -19.20 -1.21
N VAL A 19 22.95 -20.27 -0.61
CA VAL A 19 22.14 -21.48 -0.26
C VAL A 19 21.30 -21.25 0.99
N VAL A 20 21.79 -20.51 1.99
CA VAL A 20 21.04 -20.16 3.21
C VAL A 20 19.96 -19.12 2.88
N GLY A 21 20.19 -18.15 1.98
CA GLY A 21 19.18 -17.21 1.52
C GLY A 21 18.02 -17.88 0.78
N ARG A 22 18.30 -18.96 0.03
CA ARG A 22 17.28 -19.80 -0.64
C ARG A 22 16.53 -20.74 0.31
N ALA A 23 17.12 -21.12 1.45
CA ALA A 23 16.54 -22.05 2.41
C ALA A 23 15.72 -21.37 3.53
N LEU A 24 15.88 -20.04 3.74
CA LEU A 24 15.28 -19.31 4.85
C LEU A 24 13.93 -18.64 4.53
N CYS A 25 13.38 -18.80 3.33
CA CYS A 25 11.98 -18.52 3.05
C CYS A 25 11.11 -19.70 3.57
N GLY A 26 11.19 -19.95 4.90
CA GLY A 26 10.53 -21.05 5.59
C GLY A 26 9.00 -20.96 5.42
N ARG A 27 8.33 -22.08 5.20
CA ARG A 27 6.91 -22.36 4.96
C ARG A 27 6.26 -21.63 3.77
N TYR A 28 6.59 -20.37 3.44
CA TYR A 28 6.12 -19.72 2.23
C TYR A 28 7.20 -19.77 1.14
N ARG A 29 7.15 -20.80 0.30
CA ARG A 29 7.97 -20.87 -0.92
C ARG A 29 7.62 -19.67 -1.82
N ILE A 30 8.60 -19.12 -2.53
CA ILE A 30 8.41 -18.05 -3.55
C ILE A 30 7.23 -18.39 -4.49
N GLY A 31 7.06 -19.66 -4.89
CA GLY A 31 5.92 -20.14 -5.66
C GLY A 31 4.57 -19.79 -5.04
N ARG A 32 4.40 -19.89 -3.72
CA ARG A 32 3.14 -19.53 -3.05
C ARG A 32 2.83 -18.02 -3.14
N MET A 33 3.83 -17.15 -3.21
CA MET A 33 3.58 -15.72 -3.41
C MET A 33 3.14 -15.41 -4.84
N TYR A 34 3.63 -16.14 -5.84
CA TYR A 34 3.10 -16.04 -7.20
C TYR A 34 1.65 -16.51 -7.26
N ASP A 35 1.33 -17.66 -6.64
CA ASP A 35 -0.05 -18.17 -6.56
C ASP A 35 -0.96 -17.20 -5.81
N PHE A 36 -0.44 -16.59 -4.73
CA PHE A 36 -1.17 -15.56 -3.98
C PHE A 36 -1.51 -14.35 -4.86
N PHE A 37 -0.54 -13.78 -5.59
CA PHE A 37 -0.79 -12.64 -6.47
C PHE A 37 -1.51 -13.00 -7.77
N ALA A 38 -1.52 -14.28 -8.19
CA ALA A 38 -2.39 -14.73 -9.28
C ALA A 38 -3.88 -14.63 -8.91
N SER A 39 -4.22 -14.84 -7.62
CA SER A 39 -5.58 -14.71 -7.08
C SER A 39 -5.88 -13.33 -6.49
N HIS A 40 -4.86 -12.51 -6.17
CA HIS A 40 -4.97 -11.19 -5.57
C HIS A 40 -4.26 -10.16 -6.46
N GLN A 41 -4.90 -9.82 -7.60
CA GLN A 41 -4.26 -8.98 -8.61
C GLN A 41 -4.46 -7.47 -8.38
N LEU A 42 -5.49 -7.07 -7.63
CA LEU A 42 -5.87 -5.68 -7.40
C LEU A 42 -5.77 -5.32 -5.92
N LEU A 43 -4.82 -4.46 -5.58
CA LEU A 43 -4.47 -4.13 -4.21
C LEU A 43 -4.80 -2.66 -3.91
N LEU A 44 -5.45 -2.39 -2.76
CA LEU A 44 -5.55 -1.02 -2.24
C LEU A 44 -4.24 -0.63 -1.55
N ALA A 45 -3.62 0.45 -1.98
CA ALA A 45 -2.36 0.94 -1.39
C ALA A 45 -2.52 1.41 0.07
N PRO A 46 -1.47 1.26 0.90
CA PRO A 46 -1.41 1.88 2.21
C PRO A 46 -1.34 3.41 2.08
N MET A 47 -2.32 4.12 2.61
CA MET A 47 -2.42 5.58 2.54
C MET A 47 -2.76 6.16 3.90
N ALA A 48 -1.78 6.85 4.53
CA ALA A 48 -1.93 7.41 5.86
C ALA A 48 -3.13 8.37 5.96
N GLY A 49 -4.01 8.07 6.90
CA GLY A 49 -5.26 8.79 7.12
C GLY A 49 -6.33 8.55 6.05
N VAL A 50 -6.15 7.64 5.10
CA VAL A 50 -7.09 7.34 4.01
C VAL A 50 -7.54 5.88 4.03
N SER A 51 -6.62 4.93 4.08
CA SER A 51 -6.93 3.49 4.07
C SER A 51 -7.34 2.98 5.47
N ASP A 52 -8.25 3.70 6.13
CA ASP A 52 -8.90 3.24 7.35
C ASP A 52 -9.87 2.08 7.08
N MET A 53 -10.38 1.47 8.14
CA MET A 53 -11.28 0.31 8.04
C MET A 53 -12.51 0.59 7.16
N ALA A 54 -13.14 1.74 7.31
CA ALA A 54 -14.34 2.09 6.55
C ALA A 54 -14.03 2.15 5.05
N PHE A 55 -12.92 2.79 4.68
CA PHE A 55 -12.52 2.88 3.27
C PHE A 55 -12.08 1.52 2.71
N ARG A 56 -11.35 0.71 3.49
CA ARG A 56 -10.99 -0.65 3.09
C ARG A 56 -12.22 -1.52 2.84
N THR A 57 -13.24 -1.45 3.73
CA THR A 57 -14.52 -2.13 3.52
C THR A 57 -15.13 -1.80 2.16
N LEU A 58 -15.24 -0.49 1.85
CA LEU A 58 -15.83 -0.05 0.57
C LEU A 58 -15.02 -0.51 -0.65
N CYS A 59 -13.69 -0.47 -0.56
CA CYS A 59 -12.82 -0.95 -1.64
C CYS A 59 -12.93 -2.48 -1.83
N ARG A 60 -13.02 -3.25 -0.74
CA ARG A 60 -13.23 -4.71 -0.79
C ARG A 60 -14.57 -5.05 -1.45
N GLU A 61 -15.66 -4.39 -1.07
CA GLU A 61 -16.98 -4.56 -1.66
C GLU A 61 -16.99 -4.24 -3.17
N GLN A 62 -16.12 -3.35 -3.61
CA GLN A 62 -15.95 -2.99 -5.03
C GLN A 62 -14.88 -3.83 -5.75
N GLY A 63 -14.38 -4.89 -5.12
CA GLY A 63 -13.53 -5.88 -5.78
C GLY A 63 -12.01 -5.70 -5.60
N ALA A 64 -11.56 -4.89 -4.63
CA ALA A 64 -10.16 -4.97 -4.20
C ALA A 64 -9.88 -6.37 -3.64
N ASP A 65 -8.91 -7.07 -4.21
CA ASP A 65 -8.59 -8.45 -3.80
C ASP A 65 -7.83 -8.48 -2.47
N LEU A 66 -7.04 -7.44 -2.17
CA LEU A 66 -6.34 -7.26 -0.90
C LEU A 66 -6.25 -5.77 -0.57
N THR A 67 -6.30 -5.48 0.73
CA THR A 67 -6.11 -4.13 1.26
C THR A 67 -4.91 -4.08 2.18
N TYR A 68 -4.40 -2.87 2.41
CA TYR A 68 -3.35 -2.60 3.37
C TYR A 68 -3.90 -1.72 4.49
N THR A 69 -3.39 -1.93 5.70
CA THR A 69 -3.58 -0.96 6.78
C THR A 69 -2.99 0.40 6.40
N GLU A 70 -3.34 1.45 7.13
CA GLU A 70 -2.51 2.65 7.12
C GLU A 70 -1.07 2.30 7.55
N MET A 71 -0.11 3.20 7.29
CA MET A 71 1.27 3.00 7.73
C MET A 71 1.36 2.96 9.27
N VAL A 72 1.80 1.83 9.80
CA VAL A 72 1.95 1.57 11.24
C VAL A 72 3.37 1.89 11.68
N SER A 73 3.52 2.74 12.68
CA SER A 73 4.84 3.07 13.22
C SER A 73 5.34 1.98 14.16
N ALA A 74 6.47 1.34 13.85
CA ALA A 74 7.10 0.38 14.75
C ALA A 74 7.43 1.01 16.11
N LYS A 75 8.00 2.21 16.10
CA LYS A 75 8.28 2.96 17.33
C LYS A 75 7.01 3.35 18.09
N GLY A 76 5.92 3.68 17.38
CA GLY A 76 4.61 3.94 17.99
C GLY A 76 4.04 2.72 18.70
N LEU A 77 4.14 1.53 18.08
CA LEU A 77 3.72 0.27 18.69
C LEU A 77 4.55 -0.10 19.91
N SER A 78 5.88 0.12 19.88
CA SER A 78 6.76 -0.21 21.01
C SER A 78 6.43 0.58 22.28
N TYR A 79 5.78 1.74 22.16
CA TYR A 79 5.25 2.52 23.28
C TYR A 79 3.82 2.13 23.67
N ALA A 80 3.30 1.02 23.16
CA ALA A 80 1.93 0.54 23.39
C ALA A 80 0.84 1.60 23.08
N ASN A 81 1.08 2.43 22.05
CA ASN A 81 0.14 3.50 21.64
C ASN A 81 -1.14 2.87 21.09
N GLU A 82 -2.25 3.01 21.81
CA GLU A 82 -3.56 2.44 21.44
C GLU A 82 -4.03 2.91 20.06
N LYS A 83 -3.84 4.19 19.72
CA LYS A 83 -4.21 4.70 18.39
C LYS A 83 -3.45 3.99 17.27
N THR A 84 -2.19 3.62 17.52
CA THR A 84 -1.39 2.86 16.56
C THR A 84 -1.88 1.41 16.47
N ARG A 85 -2.27 0.79 17.60
CA ARG A 85 -2.84 -0.57 17.62
C ARG A 85 -4.15 -0.66 16.85
N HIS A 86 -5.01 0.35 16.95
CA HIS A 86 -6.27 0.41 16.20
C HIS A 86 -6.10 0.45 14.68
N LEU A 87 -4.92 0.77 14.17
CA LEU A 87 -4.65 0.67 12.73
C LEU A 87 -4.60 -0.79 12.23
N LEU A 88 -4.47 -1.77 13.13
CA LEU A 88 -4.42 -3.20 12.81
C LEU A 88 -5.81 -3.86 12.78
N ASP A 89 -6.84 -3.14 13.21
CA ASP A 89 -8.20 -3.69 13.24
C ASP A 89 -8.67 -4.05 11.84
N LEU A 90 -9.29 -5.24 11.70
CA LEU A 90 -9.86 -5.71 10.44
C LEU A 90 -11.09 -4.89 10.04
N ALA A 91 -11.23 -4.63 8.76
CA ALA A 91 -12.44 -4.07 8.19
C ALA A 91 -13.53 -5.14 8.04
N GLN A 92 -14.77 -4.72 7.96
CA GLN A 92 -15.88 -5.65 7.74
C GLN A 92 -15.69 -6.39 6.40
N GLY A 93 -15.73 -7.71 6.43
CA GLY A 93 -15.51 -8.56 5.26
C GLY A 93 -14.06 -8.74 4.84
N GLU A 94 -13.10 -8.29 5.66
CA GLU A 94 -11.69 -8.65 5.50
C GLU A 94 -11.39 -9.96 6.23
N ASP A 95 -11.09 -11.02 5.49
CA ASP A 95 -10.53 -12.26 6.05
C ASP A 95 -9.04 -12.07 6.35
N VAL A 96 -8.34 -11.39 5.45
CA VAL A 96 -6.92 -11.08 5.55
C VAL A 96 -6.62 -9.64 5.13
N VAL A 97 -5.58 -9.04 5.75
CA VAL A 97 -5.08 -7.71 5.43
C VAL A 97 -3.55 -7.71 5.44
N ALA A 98 -2.92 -6.93 4.56
CA ALA A 98 -1.49 -6.67 4.63
C ALA A 98 -1.21 -5.52 5.61
N VAL A 99 -0.25 -5.69 6.51
CA VAL A 99 0.14 -4.65 7.46
C VAL A 99 1.38 -3.95 6.97
N GLN A 100 1.29 -2.64 6.73
CA GLN A 100 2.46 -1.86 6.37
C GLN A 100 3.11 -1.22 7.60
N LEU A 101 4.33 -1.68 7.92
CA LEU A 101 5.16 -1.21 9.02
C LEU A 101 6.20 -0.19 8.53
N PHE A 102 6.49 0.86 9.30
CA PHE A 102 7.58 1.78 9.02
C PHE A 102 8.45 2.07 10.25
N GLY A 103 9.72 2.29 10.02
CA GLY A 103 10.77 2.57 11.00
C GLY A 103 12.14 2.36 10.36
N HIS A 104 13.20 2.73 11.07
CA HIS A 104 14.59 2.58 10.61
C HIS A 104 15.48 1.79 11.58
N GLU A 105 14.95 1.37 12.73
CA GLU A 105 15.68 0.60 13.74
C GLU A 105 15.39 -0.91 13.55
N PRO A 106 16.34 -1.75 13.06
CA PRO A 106 16.09 -3.16 12.72
C PRO A 106 15.47 -3.97 13.86
N ASP A 107 15.98 -3.85 15.08
CA ASP A 107 15.51 -4.62 16.22
C ASP A 107 14.07 -4.23 16.64
N VAL A 108 13.74 -2.92 16.57
CA VAL A 108 12.39 -2.42 16.82
C VAL A 108 11.44 -2.91 15.75
N MET A 109 11.84 -2.85 14.47
CA MET A 109 11.05 -3.35 13.35
C MET A 109 10.76 -4.86 13.49
N ALA A 110 11.78 -5.63 13.82
CA ALA A 110 11.66 -7.08 14.02
C ALA A 110 10.74 -7.44 15.20
N SER A 111 10.93 -6.80 16.36
CA SER A 111 10.10 -7.08 17.54
C SER A 111 8.64 -6.70 17.33
N GLN A 112 8.37 -5.57 16.63
CA GLN A 112 7.00 -5.18 16.37
C GLN A 112 6.35 -6.01 15.26
N ALA A 113 7.09 -6.48 14.27
CA ALA A 113 6.61 -7.44 13.28
C ALA A 113 6.17 -8.76 13.93
N ALA A 114 6.98 -9.31 14.84
CA ALA A 114 6.62 -10.51 15.60
C ALA A 114 5.38 -10.30 16.47
N TRP A 115 5.26 -9.12 17.10
CA TRP A 115 4.07 -8.78 17.89
C TRP A 115 2.80 -8.69 16.99
N ILE A 116 2.91 -8.07 15.80
CA ILE A 116 1.81 -7.98 14.83
C ILE A 116 1.38 -9.38 14.39
N GLU A 117 2.33 -10.24 14.04
CA GLU A 117 2.06 -11.62 13.64
C GLU A 117 1.30 -12.38 14.73
N GLN A 118 1.75 -12.28 15.98
CA GLN A 118 1.07 -12.90 17.11
C GLN A 118 -0.33 -12.33 17.34
N ALA A 119 -0.51 -11.01 17.18
CA ALA A 119 -1.78 -10.35 17.43
C ALA A 119 -2.82 -10.65 16.34
N MET A 120 -2.41 -10.83 15.09
CA MET A 120 -3.31 -10.96 13.94
C MET A 120 -3.49 -12.42 13.48
N GLY A 121 -2.50 -13.28 13.72
CA GLY A 121 -2.56 -14.71 13.34
C GLY A 121 -2.89 -14.88 11.85
N ASP A 122 -3.88 -15.72 11.53
CA ASP A 122 -4.29 -16.07 10.17
C ASP A 122 -4.89 -14.89 9.38
N SER A 123 -5.26 -13.80 10.06
CA SER A 123 -5.77 -12.58 9.42
C SER A 123 -4.66 -11.70 8.84
N LEU A 124 -3.39 -12.02 9.08
CA LEU A 124 -2.26 -11.34 8.50
C LEU A 124 -1.89 -11.96 7.14
N ALA A 125 -2.05 -11.23 6.04
CA ALA A 125 -1.58 -11.71 4.74
C ALA A 125 -0.05 -11.73 4.68
N TYR A 126 0.57 -10.62 5.03
CA TYR A 126 2.02 -10.42 5.13
C TYR A 126 2.37 -9.09 5.81
N ILE A 127 3.62 -8.96 6.22
CA ILE A 127 4.19 -7.69 6.70
C ILE A 127 4.86 -6.97 5.53
N ASP A 128 4.42 -5.75 5.24
CA ASP A 128 5.02 -4.89 4.22
C ASP A 128 5.87 -3.79 4.88
N ILE A 129 7.09 -3.61 4.43
CA ILE A 129 8.00 -2.59 4.95
C ILE A 129 7.95 -1.35 4.07
N ASN A 130 7.58 -0.20 4.66
CA ASN A 130 7.55 1.06 3.94
C ASN A 130 8.95 1.63 3.74
N MET A 131 9.41 1.65 2.50
CA MET A 131 10.64 2.32 2.05
C MET A 131 10.37 3.34 0.94
N GLY A 132 9.12 3.85 0.85
CA GLY A 132 8.70 4.71 -0.25
C GLY A 132 8.00 6.01 0.15
N CYS A 133 7.60 6.20 1.41
CA CYS A 133 6.92 7.41 1.87
C CYS A 133 7.87 8.63 1.82
N PRO A 134 7.55 9.69 1.02
CA PRO A 134 8.42 10.86 0.90
C PRO A 134 8.02 11.99 1.85
N ALA A 135 7.07 11.78 2.76
CA ALA A 135 6.56 12.80 3.65
C ALA A 135 7.70 13.32 4.57
N ARG A 136 7.86 14.65 4.64
CA ARG A 136 8.95 15.30 5.38
C ARG A 136 9.09 14.77 6.82
N LYS A 137 7.97 14.63 7.54
CA LYS A 137 7.94 14.12 8.93
C LYS A 137 8.44 12.67 9.07
N ILE A 138 8.46 11.90 7.99
CA ILE A 138 8.94 10.52 7.94
C ILE A 138 10.43 10.51 7.58
N ILE A 139 10.80 11.13 6.46
CA ILE A 139 12.16 11.10 5.94
C ILE A 139 13.19 11.81 6.84
N THR A 140 12.78 12.85 7.58
CA THR A 140 13.65 13.53 8.53
C THR A 140 14.07 12.67 9.73
N LYS A 141 13.34 11.57 9.97
CA LYS A 141 13.67 10.58 11.01
C LYS A 141 14.49 9.40 10.47
N GLY A 142 14.76 9.36 9.17
CA GLY A 142 15.44 8.23 8.54
C GLY A 142 14.49 7.14 8.03
N ASP A 143 13.17 7.32 8.16
CA ASP A 143 12.15 6.34 7.77
C ASP A 143 11.71 6.50 6.30
N GLY A 144 10.93 5.54 5.84
CA GLY A 144 10.27 5.59 4.53
C GLY A 144 11.27 5.66 3.39
N SER A 145 11.11 6.62 2.46
CA SER A 145 12.01 6.70 1.30
C SER A 145 13.44 7.12 1.64
N ALA A 146 13.73 7.60 2.86
CA ALA A 146 15.10 7.86 3.30
C ALA A 146 15.96 6.57 3.30
N LEU A 147 15.34 5.40 3.54
CA LEU A 147 16.02 4.10 3.50
C LEU A 147 16.56 3.75 2.10
N MET A 148 16.03 4.33 1.03
CA MET A 148 16.61 4.15 -0.31
C MET A 148 18.00 4.78 -0.47
N ARG A 149 18.41 5.66 0.44
CA ARG A 149 19.73 6.27 0.49
C ARG A 149 20.76 5.44 1.28
N ASP A 150 20.27 4.47 2.05
CA ASP A 150 21.08 3.50 2.81
C ASP A 150 20.56 2.06 2.56
N PRO A 151 20.89 1.48 1.39
CA PRO A 151 20.45 0.14 1.04
C PRO A 151 20.94 -0.95 1.98
N ASP A 152 22.08 -0.72 2.67
CA ASP A 152 22.61 -1.67 3.65
C ASP A 152 21.76 -1.68 4.92
N LEU A 153 21.31 -0.53 5.41
CA LEU A 153 20.36 -0.44 6.51
C LEU A 153 19.01 -1.05 6.11
N ALA A 154 18.52 -0.75 4.90
CA ALA A 154 17.28 -1.32 4.38
C ALA A 154 17.34 -2.86 4.36
N ALA A 155 18.44 -3.45 3.88
CA ALA A 155 18.65 -4.89 3.87
C ALA A 155 18.71 -5.48 5.29
N ARG A 156 19.39 -4.82 6.24
CA ARG A 156 19.40 -5.25 7.66
C ARG A 156 18.00 -5.26 8.27
N ILE A 157 17.17 -4.25 7.96
CA ILE A 157 15.78 -4.20 8.44
C ILE A 157 14.98 -5.39 7.89
N VAL A 158 15.06 -5.65 6.56
CA VAL A 158 14.34 -6.77 5.94
C VAL A 158 14.79 -8.09 6.55
N SER A 159 16.09 -8.32 6.69
CA SER A 159 16.64 -9.55 7.28
C SER A 159 16.21 -9.74 8.74
N ALA A 160 16.24 -8.66 9.55
CA ALA A 160 15.82 -8.73 10.95
C ALA A 160 14.30 -9.05 11.08
N VAL A 161 13.45 -8.37 10.29
CA VAL A 161 12.01 -8.65 10.28
C VAL A 161 11.74 -10.06 9.79
N ARG A 162 12.39 -10.50 8.70
CA ARG A 162 12.22 -11.84 8.14
C ARG A 162 12.62 -12.94 9.12
N ALA A 163 13.66 -12.72 9.93
CA ALA A 163 14.09 -13.67 10.95
C ALA A 163 13.12 -13.76 12.14
N ALA A 164 12.32 -12.72 12.37
CA ALA A 164 11.42 -12.62 13.51
C ALA A 164 10.00 -13.14 13.25
N VAL A 165 9.60 -13.35 11.98
CA VAL A 165 8.24 -13.76 11.61
C VAL A 165 8.22 -14.96 10.66
N GLU A 166 7.13 -15.73 10.74
CA GLU A 166 6.85 -16.85 9.82
C GLU A 166 6.14 -16.34 8.53
N HIS A 167 5.29 -15.30 8.66
CA HIS A 167 4.58 -14.70 7.51
C HIS A 167 5.53 -14.09 6.49
N PRO A 168 5.10 -13.98 5.20
CA PRO A 168 5.91 -13.33 4.19
C PRO A 168 6.22 -11.87 4.55
N VAL A 169 7.40 -11.40 4.14
CA VAL A 169 7.82 -10.01 4.27
C VAL A 169 7.94 -9.40 2.89
N THR A 170 7.28 -8.28 2.65
CA THR A 170 7.32 -7.52 1.40
C THR A 170 7.91 -6.14 1.62
N VAL A 171 8.32 -5.48 0.55
CA VAL A 171 8.90 -4.12 0.64
C VAL A 171 8.26 -3.21 -0.39
N LYS A 172 7.78 -2.04 0.04
CA LYS A 172 7.25 -1.03 -0.87
C LYS A 172 8.19 0.16 -0.95
N PHE A 173 8.69 0.47 -2.15
CA PHE A 173 9.65 1.53 -2.39
C PHE A 173 9.37 2.34 -3.67
N ARG A 174 10.22 3.29 -3.99
CA ARG A 174 10.13 4.17 -5.14
C ARG A 174 11.21 3.87 -6.18
N ARG A 175 11.13 4.52 -7.36
CA ARG A 175 12.11 4.43 -8.44
C ARG A 175 13.54 4.77 -8.02
N GLY A 176 13.69 5.63 -7.03
CA GLY A 176 14.94 6.11 -6.45
C GLY A 176 14.68 7.28 -5.53
N TRP A 177 15.75 7.84 -4.95
CA TRP A 177 15.65 9.05 -4.14
C TRP A 177 15.63 10.31 -5.01
N ALA A 178 16.74 10.62 -5.67
CA ALA A 178 16.92 11.83 -6.46
C ALA A 178 16.45 11.63 -7.90
N GLN A 179 15.86 12.66 -8.47
CA GLN A 179 15.44 12.65 -9.88
C GLN A 179 16.64 12.42 -10.80
N GLY A 180 16.50 11.50 -11.76
CA GLY A 180 17.57 11.10 -12.67
C GLY A 180 18.50 10.00 -12.13
N GLN A 181 18.40 9.64 -10.84
CA GLN A 181 19.19 8.57 -10.22
C GLN A 181 18.31 7.36 -9.89
N GLU A 182 18.08 6.52 -10.89
CA GLU A 182 17.28 5.30 -10.72
C GLU A 182 18.09 4.23 -9.99
N THR A 183 17.57 3.81 -8.84
CA THR A 183 18.19 2.75 -8.01
C THR A 183 17.28 1.55 -7.82
N ALA A 184 16.02 1.60 -8.29
CA ALA A 184 15.00 0.60 -8.01
C ALA A 184 15.40 -0.84 -8.37
N PRO A 185 16.00 -1.16 -9.53
CA PRO A 185 16.36 -2.54 -9.86
C PRO A 185 17.42 -3.13 -8.92
N GLU A 186 18.43 -2.34 -8.58
CA GLU A 186 19.48 -2.80 -7.66
C GLU A 186 18.97 -2.88 -6.23
N PHE A 187 18.16 -1.89 -5.80
CA PHE A 187 17.51 -1.91 -4.50
C PHE A 187 16.62 -3.14 -4.34
N ALA A 188 15.83 -3.48 -5.37
CA ALA A 188 15.00 -4.68 -5.37
C ALA A 188 15.80 -5.97 -5.19
N ARG A 189 16.93 -6.13 -5.92
CA ARG A 189 17.83 -7.29 -5.74
C ARG A 189 18.34 -7.41 -4.32
N ARG A 190 18.70 -6.28 -3.70
CA ARG A 190 19.16 -6.27 -2.30
C ARG A 190 18.06 -6.66 -1.33
N MET A 191 16.83 -6.20 -1.55
CA MET A 191 15.68 -6.57 -0.70
C MET A 191 15.34 -8.06 -0.87
N GLU A 192 15.37 -8.59 -2.09
CA GLU A 192 15.22 -10.02 -2.37
C GLU A 192 16.30 -10.84 -1.67
N ALA A 193 17.57 -10.45 -1.80
CA ALA A 193 18.69 -11.12 -1.12
C ALA A 193 18.60 -11.07 0.40
N ALA A 194 17.98 -10.01 0.96
CA ALA A 194 17.70 -9.87 2.38
C ALA A 194 16.50 -10.69 2.87
N GLY A 195 15.74 -11.32 1.96
CA GLY A 195 14.63 -12.23 2.30
C GLY A 195 13.24 -11.66 2.04
N ALA A 196 13.11 -10.56 1.29
CA ALA A 196 11.80 -10.09 0.82
C ALA A 196 11.18 -11.13 -0.13
N CYS A 197 9.87 -11.41 0.06
CA CYS A 197 9.13 -12.39 -0.75
C CYS A 197 8.36 -11.76 -1.92
N ALA A 198 8.20 -10.44 -1.94
CA ALA A 198 7.67 -9.63 -3.03
C ALA A 198 8.07 -8.17 -2.85
N VAL A 199 7.99 -7.38 -3.93
CA VAL A 199 8.24 -5.94 -3.88
C VAL A 199 7.14 -5.15 -4.58
N ALA A 200 6.76 -3.99 -4.00
CA ALA A 200 5.86 -3.04 -4.63
C ALA A 200 6.63 -1.79 -5.06
N VAL A 201 6.53 -1.42 -6.33
CA VAL A 201 7.35 -0.36 -6.93
C VAL A 201 6.49 0.80 -7.39
N HIS A 202 6.71 2.00 -6.82
CA HIS A 202 6.14 3.23 -7.34
C HIS A 202 7.13 3.91 -8.30
N GLY A 203 6.73 4.08 -9.56
CA GLY A 203 7.58 4.57 -10.64
C GLY A 203 7.98 6.06 -10.56
N ARG A 204 7.88 6.72 -9.39
CA ARG A 204 8.35 8.08 -9.12
C ARG A 204 9.56 8.08 -8.20
N PHE A 205 10.44 9.08 -8.34
CA PHE A 205 11.48 9.37 -7.35
C PHE A 205 10.88 9.96 -6.06
N ALA A 206 11.60 9.83 -4.94
CA ALA A 206 11.16 10.40 -3.66
C ALA A 206 11.00 11.93 -3.75
N GLU A 207 11.95 12.63 -4.35
CA GLU A 207 11.94 14.09 -4.54
C GLU A 207 10.80 14.59 -5.45
N GLN A 208 10.30 13.73 -6.33
CA GLN A 208 9.15 14.04 -7.17
C GLN A 208 7.86 14.20 -6.37
N LEU A 209 7.77 13.60 -5.18
CA LEU A 209 6.51 13.46 -4.43
C LEU A 209 5.42 12.85 -5.32
N TYR A 210 4.50 13.68 -5.80
CA TYR A 210 3.39 13.31 -6.71
C TYR A 210 3.40 14.10 -8.03
N ARG A 211 4.44 14.92 -8.28
CA ARG A 211 4.57 15.74 -9.49
C ARG A 211 4.96 14.89 -10.70
N GLY A 212 4.64 15.38 -11.90
CA GLY A 212 4.91 14.67 -13.14
C GLY A 212 4.17 13.33 -13.24
N SER A 213 4.70 12.40 -14.02
CA SER A 213 4.14 11.05 -14.25
C SER A 213 4.97 9.96 -13.58
N SER A 214 4.31 8.83 -13.28
CA SER A 214 4.95 7.58 -12.87
C SER A 214 5.57 6.90 -14.09
N ASP A 215 6.83 6.51 -14.02
CA ASP A 215 7.48 5.72 -15.07
C ASP A 215 7.21 4.22 -14.82
N TRP A 216 6.30 3.65 -15.59
CA TRP A 216 6.05 2.22 -15.55
C TRP A 216 7.22 1.38 -16.08
N GLY A 217 8.08 1.94 -16.92
CA GLY A 217 9.32 1.30 -17.35
C GLY A 217 10.25 0.95 -16.17
N ALA A 218 10.23 1.75 -15.09
CA ALA A 218 10.97 1.40 -13.87
C ALA A 218 10.41 0.13 -13.20
N VAL A 219 9.09 -0.08 -13.23
CA VAL A 219 8.46 -1.31 -12.73
C VAL A 219 8.90 -2.51 -13.58
N ALA A 220 8.91 -2.37 -14.92
CA ALA A 220 9.37 -3.42 -15.82
C ALA A 220 10.85 -3.79 -15.59
N ARG A 221 11.72 -2.78 -15.39
CA ARG A 221 13.15 -3.03 -15.07
C ARG A 221 13.33 -3.74 -13.73
N VAL A 222 12.51 -3.44 -12.73
CA VAL A 222 12.51 -4.19 -11.47
C VAL A 222 12.03 -5.63 -11.70
N LYS A 223 10.94 -5.83 -12.46
CA LYS A 223 10.44 -7.18 -12.77
C LYS A 223 11.49 -8.06 -13.47
N GLN A 224 12.31 -7.47 -14.33
CA GLN A 224 13.42 -8.17 -14.99
C GLN A 224 14.61 -8.43 -14.05
N ALA A 225 14.73 -7.68 -12.96
CA ALA A 225 15.88 -7.70 -12.07
C ALA A 225 15.78 -8.72 -10.94
N VAL A 226 14.57 -9.16 -10.57
CA VAL A 226 14.30 -10.04 -9.43
C VAL A 226 13.53 -11.30 -9.83
N SER A 227 13.59 -12.33 -8.98
CA SER A 227 12.88 -13.60 -9.15
C SER A 227 11.64 -13.72 -8.25
N ILE A 228 11.33 -12.70 -7.49
CA ILE A 228 10.13 -12.58 -6.64
C ILE A 228 9.02 -11.79 -7.33
N PRO A 229 7.75 -11.91 -6.91
CA PRO A 229 6.66 -11.12 -7.44
C PRO A 229 6.89 -9.62 -7.33
N VAL A 230 6.44 -8.88 -8.35
CA VAL A 230 6.50 -7.42 -8.41
C VAL A 230 5.11 -6.83 -8.53
N ILE A 231 4.77 -5.91 -7.64
CA ILE A 231 3.52 -5.18 -7.61
C ILE A 231 3.76 -3.80 -8.26
N GLY A 232 3.06 -3.52 -9.37
CA GLY A 232 3.15 -2.24 -10.07
C GLY A 232 2.30 -1.17 -9.38
N ASN A 233 2.86 0.02 -9.15
CA ASN A 233 2.16 1.13 -8.52
C ASN A 233 2.50 2.48 -9.16
N GLY A 234 1.50 3.36 -9.20
CA GLY A 234 1.60 4.75 -9.63
C GLY A 234 0.86 5.05 -10.92
N ASP A 235 0.05 6.11 -10.88
CA ASP A 235 -0.77 6.63 -11.99
C ASP A 235 -1.73 5.63 -12.65
N VAL A 236 -2.19 4.64 -11.92
CA VAL A 236 -3.37 3.86 -12.27
C VAL A 236 -4.58 4.71 -11.90
N LYS A 237 -5.19 5.38 -12.90
CA LYS A 237 -6.24 6.39 -12.73
C LYS A 237 -7.63 5.86 -13.12
N CYS A 238 -7.69 4.80 -13.90
CA CYS A 238 -8.91 4.12 -14.32
C CYS A 238 -8.66 2.62 -14.48
N GLY A 239 -9.72 1.86 -14.75
CA GLY A 239 -9.62 0.41 -14.95
C GLY A 239 -8.67 0.01 -16.08
N ALA A 240 -8.70 0.74 -17.19
CA ALA A 240 -7.81 0.49 -18.34
C ALA A 240 -6.32 0.63 -17.99
N ASP A 241 -5.96 1.58 -17.11
CA ASP A 241 -4.57 1.73 -16.66
C ASP A 241 -4.08 0.51 -15.88
N ALA A 242 -4.98 -0.19 -15.15
CA ALA A 242 -4.62 -1.41 -14.43
C ALA A 242 -4.24 -2.55 -15.39
N ALA A 243 -4.95 -2.70 -16.50
CA ALA A 243 -4.60 -3.64 -17.55
C ALA A 243 -3.31 -3.22 -18.28
N ALA A 244 -3.20 -1.92 -18.59
CA ALA A 244 -2.05 -1.35 -19.30
C ALA A 244 -0.73 -1.50 -18.54
N ILE A 245 -0.69 -1.16 -17.23
CA ILE A 245 0.52 -1.31 -16.42
C ILE A 245 0.95 -2.78 -16.35
N LYS A 246 -0.01 -3.70 -16.18
CA LYS A 246 0.29 -5.14 -16.15
C LYS A 246 0.86 -5.64 -17.47
N GLN A 247 0.24 -5.24 -18.59
CA GLN A 247 0.69 -5.59 -19.93
C GLN A 247 2.07 -5.03 -20.25
N GLN A 248 2.33 -3.76 -19.93
CA GLN A 248 3.58 -3.06 -20.26
C GLN A 248 4.75 -3.51 -19.39
N THR A 249 4.49 -3.90 -18.14
CA THR A 249 5.56 -4.15 -17.16
C THR A 249 5.76 -5.62 -16.83
N GLY A 250 4.77 -6.47 -17.08
CA GLY A 250 4.77 -7.85 -16.65
C GLY A 250 4.65 -8.00 -15.12
N CYS A 251 4.22 -6.98 -14.39
CA CYS A 251 4.03 -7.08 -12.93
C CYS A 251 2.95 -8.11 -12.57
N ASP A 252 3.09 -8.73 -11.40
CA ASP A 252 2.22 -9.82 -10.97
C ASP A 252 0.89 -9.32 -10.40
N ALA A 253 0.92 -8.14 -9.77
CA ALA A 253 -0.26 -7.46 -9.25
C ALA A 253 -0.17 -5.94 -9.44
N VAL A 254 -1.30 -5.26 -9.32
CA VAL A 254 -1.45 -3.80 -9.49
C VAL A 254 -1.94 -3.18 -8.20
N MET A 255 -1.24 -2.18 -7.70
CA MET A 255 -1.61 -1.45 -6.50
C MET A 255 -2.18 -0.08 -6.86
N ILE A 256 -3.44 0.14 -6.49
CA ILE A 256 -4.19 1.38 -6.74
C ILE A 256 -4.16 2.23 -5.47
N ALA A 257 -3.86 3.52 -5.61
CA ALA A 257 -3.79 4.48 -4.51
C ALA A 257 -4.82 5.60 -4.70
N ARG A 258 -4.36 6.82 -4.96
CA ARG A 258 -5.17 8.05 -5.02
C ARG A 258 -6.40 7.97 -5.93
N ALA A 259 -6.38 7.17 -6.98
CA ALA A 259 -7.52 7.03 -7.87
C ALA A 259 -8.72 6.29 -7.23
N ALA A 260 -8.53 5.63 -6.08
CA ALA A 260 -9.60 5.07 -5.29
C ALA A 260 -10.26 6.11 -4.34
N GLU A 261 -9.60 7.25 -4.09
CA GLU A 261 -10.12 8.31 -3.22
C GLU A 261 -11.43 8.89 -3.80
N GLY A 262 -12.55 8.69 -3.09
CA GLY A 262 -13.89 9.03 -3.58
C GLY A 262 -14.37 8.18 -4.75
N ASN A 263 -13.65 7.14 -5.14
CA ASN A 263 -13.95 6.28 -6.29
C ASN A 263 -13.56 4.81 -6.01
N PRO A 264 -14.15 4.13 -5.03
CA PRO A 264 -13.84 2.72 -4.80
C PRO A 264 -14.24 1.81 -5.98
N TRP A 265 -15.15 2.24 -6.87
CA TRP A 265 -15.56 1.50 -8.08
C TRP A 265 -14.40 1.22 -9.05
N ILE A 266 -13.28 1.93 -8.92
CA ILE A 266 -12.10 1.69 -9.75
C ILE A 266 -11.63 0.23 -9.68
N PHE A 267 -11.87 -0.47 -8.56
CA PHE A 267 -11.51 -1.88 -8.43
C PHE A 267 -12.37 -2.78 -9.31
N ALA A 268 -13.69 -2.57 -9.35
CA ALA A 268 -14.58 -3.30 -10.25
C ALA A 268 -14.23 -3.01 -11.72
N GLN A 269 -13.98 -1.74 -12.05
CA GLN A 269 -13.56 -1.35 -13.40
C GLN A 269 -12.22 -1.97 -13.80
N ALA A 270 -11.25 -2.01 -12.87
CA ALA A 270 -9.96 -2.62 -13.11
C ALA A 270 -10.08 -4.14 -13.28
N LYS A 271 -10.96 -4.79 -12.52
CA LYS A 271 -11.22 -6.23 -12.63
C LYS A 271 -11.81 -6.58 -13.99
N ALA A 272 -12.80 -5.83 -14.46
CA ALA A 272 -13.36 -6.00 -15.81
C ALA A 272 -12.27 -5.78 -16.89
N ALA A 273 -11.47 -4.73 -16.78
CA ALA A 273 -10.41 -4.45 -17.74
C ALA A 273 -9.34 -5.56 -17.79
N LEU A 274 -8.96 -6.14 -16.63
CA LEU A 274 -8.03 -7.28 -16.57
C LEU A 274 -8.62 -8.56 -17.17
N ALA A 275 -9.95 -8.73 -17.10
CA ALA A 275 -10.68 -9.83 -17.75
C ALA A 275 -10.92 -9.61 -19.25
N GLY A 276 -10.58 -8.42 -19.79
CA GLY A 276 -10.90 -8.05 -21.17
C GLY A 276 -12.38 -7.71 -21.39
N GLU A 277 -13.12 -7.44 -20.31
CA GLU A 277 -14.51 -7.08 -20.31
C GLU A 277 -14.70 -5.56 -20.39
N GLN A 278 -15.88 -5.12 -20.84
CA GLN A 278 -16.24 -3.69 -20.79
C GLN A 278 -16.40 -3.26 -19.33
N PRO A 279 -15.74 -2.17 -18.89
CA PRO A 279 -15.93 -1.66 -17.55
C PRO A 279 -17.38 -1.15 -17.37
N SER A 280 -17.88 -1.23 -16.14
CA SER A 280 -19.15 -0.61 -15.77
C SER A 280 -19.11 0.90 -16.05
N GLU A 281 -20.28 1.47 -16.30
CA GLU A 281 -20.44 2.92 -16.43
C GLU A 281 -19.92 3.66 -15.18
N ALA A 282 -19.58 4.93 -15.37
CA ALA A 282 -19.19 5.78 -14.25
C ALA A 282 -20.38 5.91 -13.26
N PRO A 283 -20.12 5.95 -11.94
CA PRO A 283 -21.18 6.06 -10.96
C PRO A 283 -21.94 7.39 -11.11
N THR A 284 -23.28 7.32 -11.00
CA THR A 284 -24.15 8.50 -11.01
C THR A 284 -23.90 9.38 -9.78
N VAL A 285 -24.49 10.58 -9.76
CA VAL A 285 -24.44 11.48 -8.60
C VAL A 285 -25.03 10.80 -7.36
N GLU A 286 -26.20 10.15 -7.52
CA GLU A 286 -26.92 9.44 -6.46
C GLU A 286 -26.05 8.30 -5.91
N GLN A 287 -25.42 7.52 -6.76
CA GLN A 287 -24.54 6.42 -6.34
C GLN A 287 -23.32 6.96 -5.57
N ARG A 288 -22.71 8.06 -6.03
CA ARG A 288 -21.57 8.68 -5.33
C ARG A 288 -21.96 9.22 -3.96
N ILE A 289 -23.12 9.87 -3.85
CA ILE A 289 -23.63 10.37 -2.57
C ILE A 289 -24.03 9.19 -1.65
N ALA A 290 -24.69 8.17 -2.17
CA ALA A 290 -25.00 6.97 -1.39
C ALA A 290 -23.76 6.30 -0.81
N MET A 291 -22.69 6.19 -1.60
CA MET A 291 -21.39 5.67 -1.14
C MET A 291 -20.76 6.57 -0.06
N ALA A 292 -20.81 7.90 -0.23
CA ALA A 292 -20.31 8.85 0.76
C ALA A 292 -21.06 8.73 2.10
N ARG A 293 -22.39 8.59 2.07
CA ARG A 293 -23.24 8.34 3.24
C ARG A 293 -22.89 7.02 3.93
N ARG A 294 -22.70 5.96 3.14
CA ARG A 294 -22.26 4.66 3.66
C ARG A 294 -20.91 4.77 4.36
N HIS A 295 -19.95 5.47 3.75
CA HIS A 295 -18.64 5.72 4.34
C HIS A 295 -18.76 6.45 5.68
N ALA A 296 -19.54 7.51 5.75
CA ALA A 296 -19.78 8.26 6.99
C ALA A 296 -20.36 7.36 8.11
N ARG A 297 -21.33 6.50 7.77
CA ARG A 297 -21.93 5.56 8.73
C ARG A 297 -20.95 4.50 9.21
N LEU A 298 -20.09 3.94 8.33
CA LEU A 298 -19.05 2.99 8.71
C LEU A 298 -18.02 3.64 9.64
N LEU A 299 -17.62 4.88 9.38
CA LEU A 299 -16.75 5.64 10.30
C LEU A 299 -17.43 5.85 11.65
N ALA A 300 -18.71 6.25 11.67
CA ALA A 300 -19.45 6.49 12.91
C ALA A 300 -19.63 5.23 13.76
N GLN A 301 -19.81 4.07 13.15
CA GLN A 301 -19.84 2.79 13.86
C GLN A 301 -18.54 2.52 14.62
N ARG A 302 -17.40 2.99 14.10
CA ARG A 302 -16.09 2.78 14.69
C ARG A 302 -15.66 3.89 15.64
N GLU A 303 -15.85 5.14 15.26
CA GLU A 303 -15.30 6.33 15.94
C GLU A 303 -16.35 7.05 16.79
N GLY A 304 -17.61 6.60 16.75
CA GLY A 304 -18.73 7.27 17.40
C GLY A 304 -19.16 8.53 16.64
N ARG A 305 -19.68 9.52 17.38
CA ARG A 305 -20.30 10.71 16.75
C ARG A 305 -19.32 11.63 16.02
N ASN A 306 -18.03 11.61 16.36
CA ASN A 306 -17.04 12.53 15.81
C ASN A 306 -16.28 11.89 14.67
N ILE A 307 -16.75 12.09 13.44
CA ILE A 307 -16.17 11.55 12.21
C ILE A 307 -15.49 12.63 11.33
N VAL A 308 -14.82 13.59 11.92
CA VAL A 308 -14.19 14.72 11.17
C VAL A 308 -13.23 14.26 10.06
N ARG A 309 -12.67 13.05 10.14
CA ARG A 309 -11.87 12.50 9.04
C ARG A 309 -12.69 12.27 7.76
N MET A 310 -14.02 12.12 7.84
CA MET A 310 -14.90 12.03 6.69
C MET A 310 -14.85 13.28 5.80
N ARG A 311 -14.49 14.46 6.32
CA ARG A 311 -14.43 15.72 5.55
C ARG A 311 -13.64 15.60 4.26
N LYS A 312 -12.46 14.99 4.29
CA LYS A 312 -11.64 14.80 3.09
C LYS A 312 -12.26 13.77 2.12
N HIS A 313 -12.82 12.67 2.66
CA HIS A 313 -13.50 11.67 1.83
C HIS A 313 -14.74 12.25 1.16
N ALA A 314 -15.54 13.03 1.89
CA ALA A 314 -16.68 13.75 1.33
C ALA A 314 -16.27 14.66 0.17
N MET A 315 -15.15 15.41 0.34
CA MET A 315 -14.64 16.25 -0.75
C MET A 315 -14.23 15.48 -2.00
N TRP A 316 -13.70 14.27 -1.85
CA TRP A 316 -13.37 13.42 -2.99
C TRP A 316 -14.64 12.86 -3.66
N TYR A 317 -15.62 12.39 -2.87
CA TYR A 317 -16.89 11.90 -3.44
C TYR A 317 -17.66 12.98 -4.20
N MET A 318 -17.64 14.22 -3.71
CA MET A 318 -18.35 15.32 -4.35
C MET A 318 -17.56 16.04 -5.46
N ALA A 319 -16.29 15.68 -5.69
CA ALA A 319 -15.45 16.35 -6.68
C ALA A 319 -16.08 16.33 -8.08
N GLY A 320 -16.24 17.52 -8.69
CA GLY A 320 -16.84 17.67 -10.01
C GLY A 320 -18.38 17.62 -10.07
N LEU A 321 -19.07 17.44 -8.92
CA LEU A 321 -20.53 17.50 -8.87
C LEU A 321 -21.03 18.96 -8.93
N PRO A 322 -22.21 19.22 -9.51
CA PRO A 322 -22.90 20.50 -9.36
C PRO A 322 -23.02 20.88 -7.88
N GLY A 323 -22.77 22.15 -7.53
CA GLY A 323 -22.82 22.61 -6.14
C GLY A 323 -21.61 22.26 -5.26
N ALA A 324 -20.68 21.42 -5.69
CA ALA A 324 -19.55 20.96 -4.88
C ALA A 324 -18.68 22.11 -4.34
N ALA A 325 -18.50 23.18 -5.11
CA ALA A 325 -17.70 24.34 -4.68
C ALA A 325 -18.32 25.04 -3.46
N ALA A 326 -19.64 25.24 -3.46
CA ALA A 326 -20.39 25.84 -2.34
C ALA A 326 -20.43 24.92 -1.11
N ALA A 327 -20.57 23.60 -1.33
CA ALA A 327 -20.63 22.60 -0.28
C ALA A 327 -19.31 22.47 0.52
N ARG A 328 -18.14 22.84 -0.03
CA ARG A 328 -16.83 22.71 0.64
C ARG A 328 -16.77 23.39 2.01
N GLY A 329 -17.33 24.60 2.12
CA GLY A 329 -17.37 25.33 3.39
C GLY A 329 -18.18 24.58 4.44
N LYS A 330 -19.33 24.03 4.05
CA LYS A 330 -20.23 23.25 4.92
C LYS A 330 -19.58 21.94 5.37
N ILE A 331 -18.95 21.21 4.44
CA ILE A 331 -18.22 19.96 4.75
C ILE A 331 -17.12 20.20 5.80
N ASN A 332 -16.43 21.33 5.75
CA ASN A 332 -15.39 21.64 6.76
C ASN A 332 -15.96 21.87 8.17
N ALA A 333 -17.25 22.18 8.29
CA ALA A 333 -17.93 22.34 9.57
C ALA A 333 -18.55 21.04 10.11
N CYS A 334 -18.79 20.03 9.26
CA CYS A 334 -19.42 18.76 9.63
C CYS A 334 -18.62 18.02 10.72
N VAL A 335 -19.31 17.43 11.68
CA VAL A 335 -18.73 16.64 12.78
C VAL A 335 -19.34 15.25 12.82
N GLY A 336 -20.66 15.11 12.71
CA GLY A 336 -21.42 13.86 12.78
C GLY A 336 -22.04 13.48 11.45
N VAL A 337 -22.66 12.30 11.41
CA VAL A 337 -23.31 11.74 10.19
C VAL A 337 -24.40 12.69 9.68
N GLU A 338 -25.19 13.23 10.59
CA GLU A 338 -26.32 14.10 10.27
C GLU A 338 -25.88 15.38 9.54
N ASP A 339 -24.71 15.93 9.93
CA ASP A 339 -24.15 17.12 9.27
C ASP A 339 -23.76 16.83 7.82
N PHE A 340 -23.14 15.66 7.59
CA PHE A 340 -22.78 15.23 6.24
C PHE A 340 -24.01 14.91 5.41
N ASP A 341 -25.00 14.23 5.99
CA ASP A 341 -26.25 13.89 5.30
C ASP A 341 -26.99 15.14 4.82
N ALA A 342 -27.06 16.20 5.66
CA ALA A 342 -27.68 17.46 5.25
C ALA A 342 -26.97 18.13 4.05
N VAL A 343 -25.63 18.11 4.01
CA VAL A 343 -24.89 18.65 2.86
C VAL A 343 -25.08 17.77 1.61
N PHE A 344 -25.19 16.47 1.78
CA PHE A 344 -25.41 15.53 0.66
C PHE A 344 -26.83 15.64 0.10
N ASP A 345 -27.86 15.94 0.92
CA ASP A 345 -29.23 16.22 0.45
C ASP A 345 -29.26 17.45 -0.45
N GLU A 346 -28.61 18.55 -0.05
CA GLU A 346 -28.50 19.77 -0.86
C GLU A 346 -27.81 19.49 -2.22
N LEU A 347 -26.76 18.66 -2.23
CA LEU A 347 -26.08 18.31 -3.48
C LEU A 347 -26.97 17.50 -4.43
N LEU A 348 -27.81 16.60 -3.90
CA LEU A 348 -28.79 15.85 -4.69
C LEU A 348 -29.87 16.75 -5.27
N GLU A 349 -30.40 17.70 -4.50
CA GLU A 349 -31.39 18.71 -4.97
C GLU A 349 -30.82 19.55 -6.12
N ILE A 350 -29.56 20.04 -5.97
CA ILE A 350 -28.89 20.81 -7.02
C ILE A 350 -28.69 19.96 -8.28
N ALA A 351 -28.25 18.71 -8.13
CA ALA A 351 -28.04 17.81 -9.28
C ALA A 351 -29.35 17.52 -10.01
N GLY A 352 -30.44 17.25 -9.27
CA GLY A 352 -31.76 17.02 -9.86
C GLY A 352 -32.38 18.22 -10.57
N SER A 353 -31.99 19.46 -10.19
CA SER A 353 -32.43 20.69 -10.86
C SER A 353 -31.63 21.00 -12.16
N HIS A 354 -30.55 20.27 -12.43
CA HIS A 354 -29.69 20.44 -13.62
C HIS A 354 -29.77 19.26 -14.61
N ALA A 355 -30.51 18.20 -14.27
CA ALA A 355 -30.80 17.04 -15.11
C ALA A 355 -32.07 17.27 -15.94
#